data_b4d2ac784ad544abc6f4212eca4dd1ac
#
_entry.id   b4d2ac784ad544abc6f4212eca4dd1ac
#
_cell.length_a   1.000
_cell.length_b   1.000
_cell.length_c   1.000
_cell.angle_alpha   90.00
_cell.angle_beta   90.00
_cell.angle_gamma   90.00
#
_symmetry.space_group_name_H-M   'P 1'
#
loop_
_entity.id
_entity.type
_entity.pdbx_description
1 polymer ?
#
loop_
_entity_poly.entity_id
_entity_poly.type
_entity_poly.pdbx_seq_one_letter_code
_entity_poly.pdbx_strand_id
1 'polypeptide(L)'
;MQRQRIHRRLRDKIHSEEGFTLSETLMTVVLIGLITMAMAGGIVAAKNVYQRISLRADAQTLLATTVSAVTEDLSSVSSCDALQSSGSSQQAVTLIRDGNPVEPTAFFYAESRGYRMQYRNGTYGNGASGNGTSGTGASGGNTGAEAQKGIQVVPKDNEGGSIPLLPDKVQTRGLYAYIESLSVTKPQSKGDGGYFTLKIQIKKGDQVVEEATVCVHNKLKFTSWSVR
;
A
#
# COMPACT_ATOMS: atom_id res chain seq x y z
N MET A 1 -15.65 73.48 -4.03
CA MET A 1 -14.45 73.77 -4.87
C MET A 1 -13.28 72.83 -4.72
N GLN A 2 -13.20 71.91 -3.74
CA GLN A 2 -12.06 71.02 -3.52
C GLN A 2 -12.06 69.76 -4.44
N ARG A 3 -13.21 69.27 -4.86
CA ARG A 3 -13.32 68.04 -5.71
C ARG A 3 -12.74 68.21 -7.13
N GLN A 4 -12.81 69.41 -7.70
CA GLN A 4 -12.27 69.62 -9.03
C GLN A 4 -10.74 69.69 -9.12
N ARG A 5 -10.06 69.96 -7.98
CA ARG A 5 -8.59 70.01 -7.96
C ARG A 5 -7.98 68.60 -7.92
N ILE A 6 -8.70 67.66 -7.35
CA ILE A 6 -8.22 66.25 -7.27
C ILE A 6 -8.33 65.58 -8.65
N HIS A 7 -9.38 65.83 -9.40
CA HIS A 7 -9.56 65.26 -10.73
C HIS A 7 -8.53 65.82 -11.74
N ARG A 8 -8.13 67.10 -11.63
CA ARG A 8 -7.08 67.66 -12.47
C ARG A 8 -5.73 67.02 -12.17
N ARG A 9 -5.34 66.88 -10.91
CA ARG A 9 -4.06 66.25 -10.54
C ARG A 9 -3.95 64.78 -10.92
N LEU A 10 -5.04 64.06 -10.89
CA LEU A 10 -5.09 62.65 -11.37
C LEU A 10 -4.98 62.57 -12.89
N ARG A 11 -5.61 63.51 -13.61
CA ARG A 11 -5.56 63.57 -15.08
C ARG A 11 -4.18 63.96 -15.61
N ASP A 12 -3.51 64.89 -14.94
CA ASP A 12 -2.15 65.35 -15.33
C ASP A 12 -1.10 64.24 -15.04
N LYS A 13 -1.34 63.38 -14.04
CA LYS A 13 -0.47 62.22 -13.73
C LYS A 13 -0.63 61.05 -14.69
N ILE A 14 -1.81 60.95 -15.34
CA ILE A 14 -2.09 59.89 -16.32
C ILE A 14 -1.60 60.29 -17.71
N HIS A 15 -1.38 61.58 -17.95
CA HIS A 15 -0.94 62.12 -19.24
C HIS A 15 0.54 62.52 -19.26
N SER A 16 1.34 62.15 -18.26
CA SER A 16 2.80 62.21 -18.45
C SER A 16 3.19 61.05 -19.37
N GLU A 17 3.14 61.29 -20.66
CA GLU A 17 3.76 60.45 -21.69
C GLU A 17 5.28 60.53 -21.57
N GLU A 18 5.83 60.15 -20.41
CA GLU A 18 7.23 59.84 -20.32
C GLU A 18 7.39 58.46 -20.98
N GLY A 19 7.63 58.52 -22.29
CA GLY A 19 7.86 57.30 -23.07
C GLY A 19 9.03 56.53 -22.47
N PHE A 20 8.81 55.24 -22.21
CA PHE A 20 9.86 54.32 -21.79
C PHE A 20 11.07 54.48 -22.72
N THR A 21 12.22 54.69 -22.14
CA THR A 21 13.45 54.73 -22.93
C THR A 21 13.72 53.34 -23.51
N LEU A 22 14.32 53.26 -24.68
CA LEU A 22 14.60 52.00 -25.38
C LEU A 22 15.46 51.08 -24.49
N SER A 23 16.31 51.64 -23.63
CA SER A 23 17.12 50.90 -22.66
C SER A 23 16.28 50.30 -21.53
N GLU A 24 15.21 50.98 -21.08
CA GLU A 24 14.32 50.49 -20.00
C GLU A 24 13.43 49.36 -20.47
N THR A 25 12.93 49.43 -21.71
CA THR A 25 12.17 48.32 -22.31
C THR A 25 13.06 47.12 -22.53
N LEU A 26 14.31 47.30 -22.95
CA LEU A 26 15.25 46.16 -23.11
C LEU A 26 15.58 45.52 -21.78
N MET A 27 15.80 46.31 -20.72
CA MET A 27 16.09 45.80 -19.39
C MET A 27 14.89 45.08 -18.79
N THR A 28 13.66 45.57 -18.97
CA THR A 28 12.44 44.89 -18.51
C THR A 28 12.22 43.57 -19.20
N VAL A 29 12.46 43.46 -20.51
CA VAL A 29 12.34 42.17 -21.24
C VAL A 29 13.36 41.15 -20.73
N VAL A 30 14.61 41.56 -20.49
CA VAL A 30 15.64 40.68 -19.91
C VAL A 30 15.26 40.24 -18.52
N LEU A 31 14.76 41.14 -17.65
CA LEU A 31 14.32 40.78 -16.29
C LEU A 31 13.14 39.81 -16.32
N ILE A 32 12.13 40.04 -17.15
CA ILE A 32 10.99 39.15 -17.31
C ILE A 32 11.46 37.75 -17.79
N GLY A 33 12.42 37.74 -18.75
CA GLY A 33 13.01 36.48 -19.23
C GLY A 33 13.70 35.68 -18.13
N LEU A 34 14.49 36.36 -17.27
CA LEU A 34 15.15 35.70 -16.13
C LEU A 34 14.15 35.18 -15.09
N ILE A 35 13.11 35.97 -14.77
CA ILE A 35 12.07 35.56 -13.82
C ILE A 35 11.29 34.36 -14.34
N THR A 36 10.90 34.36 -15.61
CA THR A 36 10.17 33.22 -16.22
C THR A 36 11.01 31.96 -16.25
N MET A 37 12.31 32.08 -16.52
CA MET A 37 13.22 30.93 -16.49
C MET A 37 13.37 30.35 -15.07
N ALA A 38 13.49 31.21 -14.06
CA ALA A 38 13.54 30.76 -12.65
C ALA A 38 12.24 30.11 -12.19
N MET A 39 11.07 30.64 -12.56
CA MET A 39 9.77 30.06 -12.25
C MET A 39 9.56 28.71 -12.92
N ALA A 40 9.95 28.54 -14.18
CA ALA A 40 9.82 27.28 -14.90
C ALA A 40 10.57 26.13 -14.18
N GLY A 41 11.79 26.38 -13.72
CA GLY A 41 12.55 25.40 -12.92
C GLY A 41 11.90 25.07 -11.57
N GLY A 42 11.37 26.06 -10.89
CA GLY A 42 10.68 25.89 -9.60
C GLY A 42 9.43 25.03 -9.68
N ILE A 43 8.62 25.19 -10.72
CA ILE A 43 7.38 24.41 -10.91
C ILE A 43 7.70 22.92 -11.12
N VAL A 44 8.73 22.58 -11.90
CA VAL A 44 9.14 21.19 -12.12
C VAL A 44 9.62 20.56 -10.82
N ALA A 45 10.44 21.28 -10.05
CA ALA A 45 10.92 20.80 -8.76
C ALA A 45 9.75 20.57 -7.77
N ALA A 46 8.82 21.52 -7.66
CA ALA A 46 7.63 21.42 -6.82
C ALA A 46 6.76 20.21 -7.21
N LYS A 47 6.53 19.99 -8.52
CA LYS A 47 5.78 18.84 -9.02
C LYS A 47 6.43 17.53 -8.62
N ASN A 48 7.74 17.39 -8.74
CA ASN A 48 8.46 16.17 -8.38
C ASN A 48 8.38 15.88 -6.87
N VAL A 49 8.51 16.90 -6.03
CA VAL A 49 8.36 16.79 -4.58
C VAL A 49 6.92 16.38 -4.23
N TYR A 50 5.93 17.05 -4.82
CA TYR A 50 4.52 16.73 -4.59
C TYR A 50 4.18 15.27 -4.96
N GLN A 51 4.68 14.78 -6.11
CA GLN A 51 4.46 13.40 -6.52
C GLN A 51 5.06 12.39 -5.55
N ARG A 52 6.26 12.66 -5.01
CA ARG A 52 6.90 11.78 -4.00
C ARG A 52 6.13 11.77 -2.70
N ILE A 53 5.71 12.93 -2.21
CA ILE A 53 4.92 13.04 -0.96
C ILE A 53 3.58 12.32 -1.12
N SER A 54 2.89 12.56 -2.22
CA SER A 54 1.60 11.92 -2.49
C SER A 54 1.71 10.39 -2.62
N LEU A 55 2.76 9.89 -3.29
CA LEU A 55 3.00 8.45 -3.38
C LEU A 55 3.25 7.83 -2.01
N ARG A 56 4.01 8.51 -1.16
CA ARG A 56 4.30 8.04 0.19
C ARG A 56 3.07 8.05 1.09
N ALA A 57 2.23 9.08 0.99
CA ALA A 57 0.97 9.14 1.71
C ALA A 57 0.01 8.00 1.30
N ASP A 58 -0.09 7.72 -0.01
CA ASP A 58 -0.90 6.61 -0.52
C ASP A 58 -0.34 5.25 -0.01
N ALA A 59 0.99 5.09 0.01
CA ALA A 59 1.63 3.88 0.51
C ALA A 59 1.39 3.67 2.02
N GLN A 60 1.45 4.72 2.82
CA GLN A 60 1.15 4.65 4.25
C GLN A 60 -0.32 4.29 4.51
N THR A 61 -1.23 4.86 3.74
CA THR A 61 -2.66 4.53 3.84
C THR A 61 -2.91 3.07 3.49
N LEU A 62 -2.31 2.59 2.40
CA LEU A 62 -2.41 1.19 1.98
C LEU A 62 -1.80 0.26 3.05
N LEU A 63 -0.64 0.62 3.60
CA LEU A 63 0.01 -0.14 4.67
C LEU A 63 -0.88 -0.24 5.91
N ALA A 64 -1.43 0.89 6.38
CA ALA A 64 -2.31 0.93 7.55
C ALA A 64 -3.56 0.05 7.34
N THR A 65 -4.19 0.14 6.17
CA THR A 65 -5.36 -0.67 5.83
C THR A 65 -5.02 -2.16 5.77
N THR A 66 -3.88 -2.51 5.17
CA THR A 66 -3.41 -3.90 5.10
C THR A 66 -3.12 -4.46 6.49
N VAL A 67 -2.39 -3.70 7.32
CA VAL A 67 -2.09 -4.07 8.70
C VAL A 67 -3.37 -4.29 9.49
N SER A 68 -4.35 -3.40 9.37
CA SER A 68 -5.63 -3.53 10.05
C SER A 68 -6.37 -4.82 9.65
N ALA A 69 -6.48 -5.10 8.35
CA ALA A 69 -7.16 -6.29 7.84
C ALA A 69 -6.47 -7.59 8.29
N VAL A 70 -5.13 -7.64 8.18
CA VAL A 70 -4.38 -8.82 8.62
C VAL A 70 -4.42 -8.99 10.15
N THR A 71 -4.35 -7.90 10.90
CA THR A 71 -4.44 -7.94 12.37
C THR A 71 -5.78 -8.48 12.84
N GLU A 72 -6.87 -8.09 12.19
CA GLU A 72 -8.22 -8.60 12.48
C GLU A 72 -8.28 -10.11 12.28
N ASP A 73 -7.81 -10.60 11.13
CA ASP A 73 -7.76 -12.03 10.84
C ASP A 73 -6.86 -12.78 11.84
N LEU A 74 -5.61 -12.32 12.06
CA LEU A 74 -4.65 -13.00 12.94
C LEU A 74 -5.06 -12.96 14.42
N SER A 75 -5.76 -11.92 14.87
CA SER A 75 -6.27 -11.86 16.25
C SER A 75 -7.36 -12.89 16.53
N SER A 76 -8.05 -13.34 15.48
CA SER A 76 -9.14 -14.34 15.55
C SER A 76 -8.67 -15.78 15.29
N VAL A 77 -7.37 -16.03 15.11
CA VAL A 77 -6.85 -17.37 14.83
C VAL A 77 -6.99 -18.26 16.05
N SER A 78 -7.65 -19.41 15.90
CA SER A 78 -7.82 -20.40 16.96
C SER A 78 -6.97 -21.67 16.75
N SER A 79 -6.53 -21.96 15.54
CA SER A 79 -5.63 -23.08 15.26
C SER A 79 -4.68 -22.79 14.10
N CYS A 80 -3.49 -23.42 14.13
CA CYS A 80 -2.47 -23.26 13.10
C CYS A 80 -1.83 -24.62 12.83
N ASP A 81 -1.84 -25.06 11.56
CA ASP A 81 -1.34 -26.38 11.16
C ASP A 81 0.18 -26.50 11.39
N ALA A 82 0.93 -25.41 11.22
CA ALA A 82 2.35 -25.35 11.48
C ALA A 82 2.74 -25.71 12.91
N LEU A 83 1.91 -25.34 13.87
CA LEU A 83 2.17 -25.62 15.28
C LEU A 83 1.77 -27.05 15.68
N GLN A 84 0.93 -27.69 14.88
CA GLN A 84 0.54 -29.10 15.11
C GLN A 84 1.58 -30.08 14.58
N SER A 85 2.28 -29.70 13.50
CA SER A 85 3.30 -30.55 12.86
C SER A 85 4.70 -30.38 13.44
N SER A 86 5.00 -29.26 14.06
CA SER A 86 6.29 -28.98 14.69
C SER A 86 6.34 -29.71 16.06
N GLY A 87 7.21 -30.69 16.22
CA GLY A 87 7.47 -31.28 17.52
C GLY A 87 7.76 -30.22 18.59
N SER A 88 7.57 -30.58 19.85
CA SER A 88 7.46 -29.70 21.03
C SER A 88 8.60 -28.72 21.30
N SER A 89 9.67 -28.69 20.49
CA SER A 89 10.92 -27.94 20.76
C SER A 89 11.02 -26.60 20.01
N GLN A 90 10.25 -26.34 18.94
CA GLN A 90 10.37 -25.06 18.21
C GLN A 90 9.46 -23.99 18.82
N GLN A 91 10.08 -22.92 19.29
CA GLN A 91 9.41 -21.79 19.91
C GLN A 91 8.73 -20.85 18.90
N ALA A 92 9.23 -20.81 17.66
CA ALA A 92 8.66 -20.03 16.58
C ALA A 92 8.62 -20.84 15.28
N VAL A 93 7.52 -20.72 14.54
CA VAL A 93 7.31 -21.39 13.25
C VAL A 93 7.04 -20.36 12.18
N THR A 94 7.75 -20.46 11.07
CA THR A 94 7.56 -19.58 9.91
C THR A 94 6.43 -20.10 9.04
N LEU A 95 5.45 -19.26 8.75
CA LEU A 95 4.33 -19.53 7.85
C LEU A 95 4.58 -19.01 6.44
N ILE A 96 5.23 -17.85 6.34
CA ILE A 96 5.63 -17.23 5.07
C ILE A 96 7.10 -16.85 5.18
N ARG A 97 7.88 -17.22 4.17
CA ARG A 97 9.29 -16.87 4.02
C ARG A 97 9.52 -16.28 2.65
N ASP A 98 10.17 -15.12 2.58
CA ASP A 98 10.48 -14.43 1.32
C ASP A 98 9.25 -14.29 0.40
N GLY A 99 8.10 -14.05 1.03
CA GLY A 99 6.83 -13.87 0.33
C GLY A 99 6.10 -15.14 -0.10
N ASN A 100 6.67 -16.33 0.16
CA ASN A 100 6.05 -17.60 -0.21
C ASN A 100 5.58 -18.36 1.03
N PRO A 101 4.37 -18.95 0.98
CA PRO A 101 3.89 -19.81 2.05
C PRO A 101 4.78 -21.06 2.18
N VAL A 102 5.04 -21.47 3.41
CA VAL A 102 5.79 -22.70 3.73
C VAL A 102 4.78 -23.86 3.77
N GLU A 103 4.60 -24.51 2.63
CA GLU A 103 3.69 -25.65 2.50
C GLU A 103 4.25 -26.92 3.20
N PRO A 104 3.40 -27.77 3.78
CA PRO A 104 1.93 -27.71 3.88
C PRO A 104 1.44 -27.00 5.16
N THR A 105 2.31 -26.37 5.90
CA THR A 105 2.07 -25.92 7.28
C THR A 105 1.55 -24.49 7.40
N ALA A 106 1.45 -23.76 6.29
CA ALA A 106 1.10 -22.35 6.27
C ALA A 106 -0.38 -22.02 6.55
N PHE A 107 -1.23 -23.06 6.74
CA PHE A 107 -2.65 -22.87 6.99
C PHE A 107 -2.95 -22.61 8.45
N PHE A 108 -3.91 -21.71 8.69
CA PHE A 108 -4.47 -21.42 9.99
C PHE A 108 -5.98 -21.22 9.91
N TYR A 109 -6.69 -21.49 11.01
CA TYR A 109 -8.13 -21.26 11.10
C TYR A 109 -8.39 -19.90 11.76
N ALA A 110 -9.02 -18.98 11.04
CA ALA A 110 -9.45 -17.70 11.56
C ALA A 110 -10.96 -17.72 11.83
N GLU A 111 -11.36 -17.45 13.08
CA GLU A 111 -12.76 -17.42 13.47
C GLU A 111 -13.52 -16.28 12.79
N SER A 112 -12.85 -15.15 12.52
CA SER A 112 -13.41 -14.03 11.77
C SER A 112 -13.88 -14.40 10.37
N ARG A 113 -13.23 -15.40 9.76
CA ARG A 113 -13.55 -15.89 8.41
C ARG A 113 -14.36 -17.18 8.41
N GLY A 114 -14.29 -17.97 9.49
CA GLY A 114 -15.01 -19.24 9.64
C GLY A 114 -14.42 -20.41 8.86
N TYR A 115 -13.22 -20.28 8.29
CA TYR A 115 -12.55 -21.34 7.53
C TYR A 115 -11.03 -21.33 7.71
N ARG A 116 -10.39 -22.43 7.30
CA ARG A 116 -8.92 -22.51 7.23
C ARG A 116 -8.39 -21.81 6.00
N MET A 117 -7.39 -20.98 6.18
CA MET A 117 -6.82 -20.17 5.14
C MET A 117 -5.30 -20.02 5.26
N GLN A 118 -4.67 -19.58 4.19
CA GLN A 118 -3.30 -19.09 4.16
C GLN A 118 -3.21 -17.78 3.39
N TYR A 119 -2.21 -16.99 3.69
CA TYR A 119 -1.89 -15.82 2.86
C TYR A 119 -0.91 -16.21 1.76
N ARG A 120 -1.12 -15.65 0.58
CA ARG A 120 -0.23 -15.78 -0.57
C ARG A 120 -0.09 -14.44 -1.27
N ASN A 121 1.13 -14.10 -1.67
CA ASN A 121 1.31 -13.00 -2.59
C ASN A 121 1.03 -13.49 -4.01
N GLY A 122 0.22 -12.77 -4.75
CA GLY A 122 -0.19 -13.21 -6.09
C GLY A 122 -0.62 -12.07 -6.99
N THR A 123 -0.97 -12.44 -8.22
CA THR A 123 -1.52 -11.54 -9.21
C THR A 123 -2.95 -11.97 -9.46
N TYR A 124 -3.89 -11.03 -9.43
CA TYR A 124 -5.29 -11.29 -9.75
C TYR A 124 -5.78 -10.35 -10.83
N GLY A 125 -6.62 -10.84 -11.71
CA GLY A 125 -7.22 -10.05 -12.77
C GLY A 125 -8.64 -9.67 -12.43
N ASN A 126 -9.11 -8.56 -12.95
CA ASN A 126 -10.47 -8.00 -12.77
C ASN A 126 -11.57 -8.88 -13.43
N GLY A 127 -11.46 -10.20 -13.38
CA GLY A 127 -12.40 -11.12 -14.01
C GLY A 127 -12.65 -12.41 -13.25
N ALA A 128 -12.07 -12.58 -12.07
CA ALA A 128 -12.22 -13.83 -11.31
C ALA A 128 -13.45 -13.78 -10.39
N SER A 129 -14.65 -13.83 -10.98
CA SER A 129 -15.78 -14.49 -10.35
C SER A 129 -15.57 -16.01 -10.57
N GLY A 130 -15.18 -16.69 -9.49
CA GLY A 130 -15.29 -18.12 -9.29
C GLY A 130 -14.95 -19.05 -10.47
N ASN A 131 -13.75 -19.56 -10.52
CA ASN A 131 -13.48 -21.00 -10.60
C ASN A 131 -11.96 -21.24 -10.63
N GLY A 132 -11.45 -21.93 -9.63
CA GLY A 132 -10.04 -22.26 -9.52
C GLY A 132 -9.60 -23.19 -10.64
N THR A 133 -8.54 -22.84 -11.33
CA THR A 133 -7.65 -23.82 -11.92
C THR A 133 -6.23 -23.25 -11.92
N SER A 134 -5.37 -23.91 -11.18
CA SER A 134 -3.92 -23.82 -11.34
C SER A 134 -3.60 -24.19 -12.79
N GLY A 135 -3.32 -23.20 -13.61
CA GLY A 135 -3.02 -23.36 -15.03
C GLY A 135 -1.90 -22.45 -15.43
N THR A 136 -0.70 -23.01 -15.59
CA THR A 136 0.35 -22.49 -16.44
C THR A 136 -0.21 -22.26 -17.85
N GLY A 137 -0.18 -21.01 -18.32
CA GLY A 137 -0.25 -20.69 -19.74
C GLY A 137 -1.62 -20.77 -20.38
N ALA A 138 -2.29 -19.62 -20.49
CA ALA A 138 -3.20 -19.38 -21.60
C ALA A 138 -3.12 -17.90 -22.01
N SER A 139 -2.40 -17.69 -23.07
CA SER A 139 -2.55 -16.55 -23.98
C SER A 139 -3.96 -16.58 -24.55
N GLY A 140 -4.68 -15.48 -24.49
CA GLY A 140 -5.82 -15.26 -25.37
C GLY A 140 -6.99 -14.54 -24.72
N GLY A 141 -7.17 -13.24 -25.06
CA GLY A 141 -8.46 -12.58 -24.88
C GLY A 141 -8.40 -11.22 -24.18
N ASN A 142 -7.84 -10.28 -24.84
CA ASN A 142 -8.22 -8.87 -25.00
C ASN A 142 -9.26 -8.31 -24.00
N THR A 143 -8.75 -7.59 -23.01
CA THR A 143 -9.21 -6.26 -22.55
C THR A 143 -8.19 -5.81 -21.52
N GLY A 144 -7.63 -4.60 -21.67
CA GLY A 144 -6.51 -4.04 -20.93
C GLY A 144 -6.75 -3.73 -19.43
N ALA A 145 -7.22 -4.69 -18.68
CA ALA A 145 -7.19 -4.68 -17.24
C ALA A 145 -5.81 -5.20 -16.80
N GLU A 146 -4.94 -4.31 -16.37
CA GLU A 146 -3.65 -4.68 -15.79
C GLU A 146 -3.90 -5.66 -14.63
N ALA A 147 -3.23 -6.80 -14.70
CA ALA A 147 -3.28 -7.80 -13.64
C ALA A 147 -2.72 -7.18 -12.36
N GLN A 148 -3.56 -7.08 -11.34
CA GLN A 148 -3.19 -6.46 -10.08
C GLN A 148 -2.42 -7.42 -9.19
N LYS A 149 -1.34 -6.93 -8.60
CA LYS A 149 -0.54 -7.67 -7.61
C LYS A 149 -1.06 -7.36 -6.21
N GLY A 150 -0.98 -8.33 -5.30
CA GLY A 150 -1.36 -8.10 -3.90
C GLY A 150 -1.42 -9.35 -3.07
N ILE A 151 -1.86 -9.18 -1.82
CA ILE A 151 -2.04 -10.28 -0.88
C ILE A 151 -3.40 -10.94 -1.15
N GLN A 152 -3.38 -12.26 -1.24
CA GLN A 152 -4.55 -13.10 -1.42
C GLN A 152 -4.74 -14.01 -0.20
N VAL A 153 -5.99 -14.27 0.12
CA VAL A 153 -6.42 -15.28 1.07
C VAL A 153 -6.82 -16.53 0.28
N VAL A 154 -6.19 -17.65 0.57
CA VAL A 154 -6.44 -18.93 -0.08
C VAL A 154 -7.08 -19.87 0.94
N PRO A 155 -8.36 -20.25 0.78
CA PRO A 155 -9.01 -21.24 1.61
C PRO A 155 -8.36 -22.63 1.42
N LYS A 156 -8.30 -23.46 2.48
CA LYS A 156 -7.68 -24.79 2.42
C LYS A 156 -8.47 -25.74 1.51
N ASP A 157 -9.78 -25.64 1.54
CA ASP A 157 -10.67 -26.54 0.83
C ASP A 157 -10.88 -26.14 -0.65
N ASN A 158 -10.24 -25.07 -1.09
CA ASN A 158 -10.11 -24.57 -2.48
C ASN A 158 -11.42 -24.45 -3.29
N GLU A 159 -12.57 -24.53 -2.64
CA GLU A 159 -13.88 -24.44 -3.32
C GLU A 159 -14.22 -23.03 -3.79
N GLY A 160 -13.51 -22.01 -3.32
CA GLY A 160 -13.78 -20.58 -3.61
C GLY A 160 -12.68 -19.84 -4.37
N GLY A 161 -11.57 -20.49 -4.74
CA GLY A 161 -10.42 -19.79 -5.34
C GLY A 161 -9.69 -18.86 -4.36
N SER A 162 -8.74 -18.09 -4.85
CA SER A 162 -8.04 -17.08 -4.05
C SER A 162 -8.85 -15.77 -4.02
N ILE A 163 -8.97 -15.20 -2.83
CA ILE A 163 -9.72 -13.97 -2.59
C ILE A 163 -8.72 -12.86 -2.29
N PRO A 164 -8.77 -11.68 -2.98
CA PRO A 164 -7.91 -10.57 -2.62
C PRO A 164 -8.20 -10.11 -1.18
N LEU A 165 -7.14 -9.85 -0.41
CA LEU A 165 -7.27 -9.36 0.96
C LEU A 165 -7.90 -7.97 1.00
N LEU A 166 -7.50 -7.13 0.06
CA LEU A 166 -8.01 -5.76 -0.08
C LEU A 166 -8.75 -5.61 -1.41
N PRO A 167 -9.84 -4.83 -1.43
CA PRO A 167 -10.54 -4.52 -2.67
C PRO A 167 -9.66 -3.65 -3.60
N ASP A 168 -9.83 -3.81 -4.91
CA ASP A 168 -9.06 -3.14 -5.95
C ASP A 168 -9.00 -1.62 -5.82
N LYS A 169 -10.07 -1.02 -5.33
CA LYS A 169 -10.18 0.43 -5.15
C LYS A 169 -9.19 1.03 -4.15
N VAL A 170 -8.63 0.20 -3.27
CA VAL A 170 -7.65 0.64 -2.25
C VAL A 170 -6.24 0.69 -2.82
N GLN A 171 -5.98 -0.09 -3.86
CA GLN A 171 -4.67 -0.13 -4.52
C GLN A 171 -4.61 0.93 -5.63
N THR A 172 -3.96 2.05 -5.34
CA THR A 172 -3.84 3.18 -6.26
C THR A 172 -2.41 3.32 -6.79
N ARG A 173 -2.26 3.89 -7.98
CA ARG A 173 -0.97 4.25 -8.59
C ARG A 173 0.03 3.11 -8.75
N GLY A 174 -0.45 1.87 -8.91
CA GLY A 174 0.40 0.69 -9.06
C GLY A 174 1.12 0.29 -7.77
N LEU A 175 0.64 0.77 -6.61
CA LEU A 175 1.07 0.31 -5.30
C LEU A 175 0.33 -0.98 -4.95
N TYR A 176 1.03 -1.93 -4.34
CA TYR A 176 0.44 -3.17 -3.84
C TYR A 176 1.10 -3.61 -2.54
N ALA A 177 0.31 -4.28 -1.70
CA ALA A 177 0.78 -4.85 -0.46
C ALA A 177 1.41 -6.24 -0.69
N TYR A 178 2.49 -6.53 0.03
CA TYR A 178 3.26 -7.76 -0.05
C TYR A 178 3.66 -8.22 1.33
N ILE A 179 3.37 -9.47 1.68
CA ILE A 179 3.86 -10.08 2.92
C ILE A 179 5.24 -10.67 2.65
N GLU A 180 6.28 -10.12 3.28
CA GLU A 180 7.62 -10.65 3.17
C GLU A 180 7.79 -11.88 4.06
N SER A 181 7.36 -11.77 5.32
CA SER A 181 7.44 -12.87 6.26
C SER A 181 6.27 -12.87 7.24
N LEU A 182 5.84 -14.04 7.64
CA LEU A 182 4.88 -14.28 8.70
C LEU A 182 5.36 -15.44 9.53
N SER A 183 5.50 -15.25 10.83
CA SER A 183 5.84 -16.29 11.79
C SER A 183 4.89 -16.29 12.97
N VAL A 184 4.72 -17.45 13.58
CA VAL A 184 3.94 -17.63 14.80
C VAL A 184 4.84 -18.13 15.90
N THR A 185 4.78 -17.51 17.06
CA THR A 185 5.52 -17.92 18.25
C THR A 185 4.57 -18.59 19.22
N LYS A 186 4.99 -19.76 19.71
CA LYS A 186 4.25 -20.57 20.67
C LYS A 186 4.15 -19.83 22.01
N PRO A 187 2.97 -19.81 22.65
CA PRO A 187 2.86 -19.27 24.01
C PRO A 187 3.70 -20.09 24.99
N GLN A 188 4.33 -19.41 25.94
CA GLN A 188 5.18 -20.05 26.95
C GLN A 188 4.38 -20.76 28.05
N SER A 189 3.13 -20.35 28.27
CA SER A 189 2.26 -20.88 29.32
C SER A 189 0.94 -21.37 28.77
N LYS A 190 0.38 -22.43 29.40
CA LYS A 190 -0.94 -22.93 29.06
C LYS A 190 -1.99 -21.88 29.41
N GLY A 191 -2.52 -21.23 28.40
CA GLY A 191 -3.53 -20.17 28.53
C GLY A 191 -3.13 -18.82 27.98
N ASP A 192 -1.83 -18.61 27.66
CA ASP A 192 -1.40 -17.45 26.92
C ASP A 192 -1.68 -17.63 25.42
N GLY A 193 -2.05 -16.54 24.75
CA GLY A 193 -2.18 -16.54 23.30
C GLY A 193 -0.81 -16.60 22.60
N GLY A 194 -0.82 -16.99 21.33
CA GLY A 194 0.38 -16.91 20.49
C GLY A 194 0.66 -15.50 20.00
N TYR A 195 1.88 -15.26 19.55
CA TYR A 195 2.27 -14.02 18.89
C TYR A 195 2.53 -14.30 17.42
N PHE A 196 1.90 -13.51 16.56
CA PHE A 196 2.23 -13.49 15.14
C PHE A 196 3.15 -12.31 14.89
N THR A 197 4.30 -12.56 14.28
CA THR A 197 5.20 -11.51 13.78
C THR A 197 5.09 -11.47 12.27
N LEU A 198 4.68 -10.31 11.75
CA LEU A 198 4.35 -10.09 10.36
C LEU A 198 5.20 -8.93 9.83
N LYS A 199 5.88 -9.14 8.69
CA LYS A 199 6.54 -8.09 7.95
C LYS A 199 5.81 -7.84 6.63
N ILE A 200 5.24 -6.64 6.50
CA ILE A 200 4.52 -6.18 5.31
C ILE A 200 5.34 -5.12 4.62
N GLN A 201 5.37 -5.19 3.30
CA GLN A 201 5.97 -4.19 2.42
C GLN A 201 4.92 -3.66 1.45
N ILE A 202 4.94 -2.36 1.21
CA ILE A 202 4.21 -1.74 0.12
C ILE A 202 5.19 -1.52 -1.02
N LYS A 203 4.90 -2.13 -2.17
CA LYS A 203 5.76 -2.12 -3.34
C LYS A 203 5.14 -1.35 -4.50
N LYS A 204 6.02 -0.77 -5.31
CA LYS A 204 5.70 -0.22 -6.62
C LYS A 204 6.63 -0.86 -7.65
N GLY A 205 6.11 -1.78 -8.46
CA GLY A 205 6.98 -2.70 -9.20
C GLY A 205 7.82 -3.53 -8.23
N ASP A 206 9.14 -3.49 -8.37
CA ASP A 206 10.06 -4.23 -7.49
C ASP A 206 10.63 -3.37 -6.34
N GLN A 207 10.30 -2.07 -6.31
CA GLN A 207 10.78 -1.16 -5.26
C GLN A 207 9.87 -1.18 -4.05
N VAL A 208 10.48 -1.30 -2.86
CA VAL A 208 9.80 -1.11 -1.58
C VAL A 208 9.67 0.39 -1.32
N VAL A 209 8.44 0.85 -1.13
CA VAL A 209 8.12 2.26 -0.85
C VAL A 209 8.01 2.48 0.66
N GLU A 210 7.32 1.57 1.35
CA GLU A 210 7.15 1.58 2.80
C GLU A 210 7.15 0.14 3.32
N GLU A 211 7.58 -0.05 4.58
CA GLU A 211 7.52 -1.35 5.25
C GLU A 211 7.14 -1.20 6.72
N ALA A 212 6.52 -2.22 7.29
CA ALA A 212 6.25 -2.30 8.71
C ALA A 212 6.39 -3.74 9.21
N THR A 213 6.89 -3.85 10.43
CA THR A 213 6.87 -5.11 11.19
C THR A 213 5.84 -4.95 12.30
N VAL A 214 4.88 -5.86 12.34
CA VAL A 214 3.76 -5.84 13.28
C VAL A 214 3.79 -7.12 14.10
N CYS A 215 3.62 -6.97 15.40
CA CYS A 215 3.44 -8.08 16.30
C CYS A 215 1.96 -8.12 16.73
N VAL A 216 1.26 -9.20 16.39
CA VAL A 216 -0.16 -9.38 16.71
C VAL A 216 -0.28 -10.42 17.82
N HIS A 217 -0.82 -9.99 18.96
CA HIS A 217 -1.13 -10.91 20.04
C HIS A 217 -2.49 -11.55 19.79
N ASN A 218 -2.52 -12.88 19.78
CA ASN A 218 -3.77 -13.63 19.67
C ASN A 218 -4.39 -13.77 21.06
N LYS A 219 -5.62 -13.27 21.22
CA LYS A 219 -6.38 -13.35 22.48
C LYS A 219 -7.08 -14.70 22.66
N LEU A 220 -7.26 -15.46 21.58
CA LEU A 220 -7.90 -16.76 21.63
C LEU A 220 -6.90 -17.80 22.13
N LYS A 221 -7.31 -18.58 23.13
CA LYS A 221 -6.53 -19.73 23.58
C LYS A 221 -6.53 -20.73 22.45
N PHE A 222 -5.37 -21.08 21.92
CA PHE A 222 -5.23 -22.20 20.99
C PHE A 222 -5.75 -23.47 21.67
N THR A 223 -6.98 -23.85 21.38
CA THR A 223 -7.67 -24.97 22.04
C THR A 223 -7.18 -26.32 21.58
N SER A 224 -6.41 -26.39 20.50
CA SER A 224 -5.94 -27.67 19.94
C SER A 224 -4.42 -27.76 19.81
N TRP A 225 -3.73 -27.76 20.94
CA TRP A 225 -2.35 -28.28 21.03
C TRP A 225 -2.37 -29.78 21.35
N SER A 226 -3.38 -30.53 20.94
CA SER A 226 -3.39 -31.97 21.14
C SER A 226 -2.38 -32.61 20.20
N VAL A 227 -1.17 -32.81 20.70
CA VAL A 227 -0.29 -33.87 20.23
C VAL A 227 -1.07 -35.15 20.47
N ARG A 228 -1.57 -35.79 19.42
CA ARG A 228 -1.86 -37.20 19.42
C ARG A 228 -0.66 -37.97 18.93
#